data_11ed3a0928bc81c7c579f13c08c92f45
#
_entry.id   11ed3a0928bc81c7c579f13c08c92f45
#
_cell.length_a   1.000
_cell.length_b   1.000
_cell.length_c   1.000
_cell.angle_alpha   90.00
_cell.angle_beta   90.00
_cell.angle_gamma   90.00
#
_symmetry.space_group_name_H-M   'P 1'
#
loop_
_entity.id
_entity.type
_entity.pdbx_description
1 polymer ?
#
loop_
_entity_poly.entity_id
_entity_poly.type
_entity_poly.pdbx_seq_one_letter_code
_entity_poly.pdbx_strand_id
1 'polypeptide(L)'
;MSSAVNTIVGKTDKGAEVIVGSDQNDYIRPLGGSDFIDGKKGFDTVYVFWPASKFNLNTLQGTTYLDAVSGASRSDKLVLRNVEAIEFSDKVVSLEIPDTFASTPSKDNFDGGPGVDTVVYSGNFNEYIVKPDGTGIEVSSANFSEGSDWLLSIERLQFKDKGLAFDLDKNAGVAAKTLGLVFGSDSVALPNYVGICLDLLERQNYTQTSLMQAALNVRLGADAKDPGKVVDFLFVQLTKELPSPADKATFVNLIVNQTYSVESLAVAAAELSLNPISTALVGLATSGLPYVLPS
;
A
#
# COMPACT_ATOMS: atom_id res chain seq x y z
N MET A 1 -18.64 0.96 -20.07
CA MET A 1 -19.26 -0.30 -20.57
C MET A 1 -18.87 -1.35 -19.57
N SER A 2 -19.82 -2.08 -18.95
CA SER A 2 -19.48 -3.18 -18.05
C SER A 2 -18.68 -4.20 -18.85
N SER A 3 -17.41 -4.42 -18.50
CA SER A 3 -16.62 -5.54 -19.04
C SER A 3 -17.36 -6.82 -18.68
N ALA A 4 -17.52 -7.71 -19.66
CA ALA A 4 -18.14 -9.00 -19.42
C ALA A 4 -17.26 -9.78 -18.43
N VAL A 5 -17.82 -10.13 -17.29
CA VAL A 5 -17.13 -10.97 -16.30
C VAL A 5 -17.14 -12.41 -16.84
N ASN A 6 -15.97 -13.00 -16.97
CA ASN A 6 -15.83 -14.39 -17.39
C ASN A 6 -16.07 -15.32 -16.19
N THR A 7 -16.91 -16.34 -16.32
CA THR A 7 -17.21 -17.27 -15.22
C THR A 7 -16.47 -18.59 -15.42
N ILE A 8 -15.63 -18.93 -14.45
CA ILE A 8 -14.86 -20.19 -14.42
C ILE A 8 -15.41 -21.07 -13.31
N VAL A 9 -15.68 -22.33 -13.64
CA VAL A 9 -16.26 -23.30 -12.68
C VAL A 9 -15.32 -24.49 -12.56
N GLY A 10 -14.85 -24.76 -11.35
CA GLY A 10 -14.08 -25.96 -11.02
C GLY A 10 -14.93 -27.23 -10.99
N LYS A 11 -14.32 -28.35 -10.66
CA LYS A 11 -15.02 -29.64 -10.57
C LYS A 11 -15.68 -29.84 -9.21
N THR A 12 -16.69 -30.67 -9.19
CA THR A 12 -17.42 -31.03 -7.96
C THR A 12 -16.74 -32.14 -7.15
N ASP A 13 -15.70 -32.78 -7.70
CA ASP A 13 -14.94 -33.78 -6.98
C ASP A 13 -14.09 -33.11 -5.86
N LYS A 14 -13.70 -33.90 -4.88
CA LYS A 14 -12.89 -33.41 -3.73
C LYS A 14 -11.40 -33.41 -4.02
N GLY A 15 -10.99 -33.57 -5.28
CA GLY A 15 -9.62 -33.54 -5.71
C GLY A 15 -9.04 -32.13 -5.71
N ALA A 16 -7.73 -32.00 -5.54
CA ALA A 16 -7.05 -30.74 -5.71
C ALA A 16 -6.99 -30.39 -7.21
N GLU A 17 -7.36 -29.14 -7.53
CA GLU A 17 -7.30 -28.61 -8.89
C GLU A 17 -6.34 -27.42 -8.98
N VAL A 18 -5.88 -27.17 -10.20
CA VAL A 18 -5.26 -25.89 -10.57
C VAL A 18 -6.25 -25.17 -11.50
N ILE A 19 -6.81 -24.07 -11.03
CA ILE A 19 -7.75 -23.23 -11.77
C ILE A 19 -7.00 -21.97 -12.18
N VAL A 20 -7.00 -21.66 -13.48
CA VAL A 20 -6.29 -20.51 -14.02
C VAL A 20 -7.29 -19.60 -14.71
N GLY A 21 -7.31 -18.34 -14.32
CA GLY A 21 -8.11 -17.28 -14.92
C GLY A 21 -7.59 -16.79 -16.27
N SER A 22 -8.21 -15.75 -16.77
CA SER A 22 -7.83 -15.02 -17.98
C SER A 22 -7.08 -13.72 -17.63
N ASP A 23 -6.76 -12.90 -18.64
CA ASP A 23 -6.24 -11.54 -18.41
C ASP A 23 -7.40 -10.50 -18.29
N GLN A 24 -8.60 -10.93 -17.90
CA GLN A 24 -9.80 -10.11 -17.70
C GLN A 24 -10.43 -10.46 -16.36
N ASN A 25 -11.39 -9.64 -15.90
CA ASN A 25 -12.11 -9.91 -14.66
C ASN A 25 -12.81 -11.26 -14.69
N ASP A 26 -12.45 -12.15 -13.80
CA ASP A 26 -13.00 -13.49 -13.68
C ASP A 26 -13.85 -13.67 -12.42
N TYR A 27 -14.93 -14.44 -12.53
CA TYR A 27 -15.69 -14.92 -11.38
C TYR A 27 -15.50 -16.43 -11.26
N ILE A 28 -14.73 -16.85 -10.27
CA ILE A 28 -14.22 -18.22 -10.14
C ILE A 28 -14.97 -18.96 -9.05
N ARG A 29 -15.52 -20.12 -9.38
CA ARG A 29 -16.25 -21.01 -8.46
C ARG A 29 -15.53 -22.34 -8.34
N PRO A 30 -14.63 -22.54 -7.36
CA PRO A 30 -13.85 -23.77 -7.20
C PRO A 30 -14.67 -25.00 -6.84
N LEU A 31 -15.89 -24.83 -6.32
CA LEU A 31 -16.87 -25.85 -5.95
C LEU A 31 -16.43 -26.79 -4.83
N GLY A 32 -15.28 -27.41 -4.87
CA GLY A 32 -14.82 -28.31 -3.80
C GLY A 32 -13.43 -28.85 -4.04
N GLY A 33 -12.74 -29.20 -2.97
CA GLY A 33 -11.36 -29.63 -3.02
C GLY A 33 -10.41 -28.64 -2.32
N SER A 34 -9.13 -28.97 -2.40
CA SER A 34 -8.06 -28.05 -1.96
C SER A 34 -7.36 -27.54 -3.21
N ASP A 35 -7.79 -26.35 -3.68
CA ASP A 35 -7.47 -25.87 -5.00
C ASP A 35 -6.42 -24.76 -4.95
N PHE A 36 -5.59 -24.71 -5.98
CA PHE A 36 -4.76 -23.57 -6.33
C PHE A 36 -5.45 -22.77 -7.42
N ILE A 37 -5.68 -21.48 -7.17
CA ILE A 37 -6.36 -20.57 -8.08
C ILE A 37 -5.41 -19.43 -8.42
N ASP A 38 -5.19 -19.18 -9.72
CA ASP A 38 -4.43 -18.04 -10.24
C ASP A 38 -5.37 -17.21 -11.12
N GLY A 39 -5.83 -16.07 -10.64
CA GLY A 39 -6.74 -15.19 -11.37
C GLY A 39 -6.10 -14.58 -12.62
N LYS A 40 -4.77 -14.38 -12.65
CA LYS A 40 -4.00 -13.68 -13.67
C LYS A 40 -4.09 -12.16 -13.55
N LYS A 41 -4.55 -11.47 -14.60
CA LYS A 41 -4.77 -10.04 -14.63
C LYS A 41 -6.27 -9.76 -14.58
N GLY A 42 -6.61 -8.63 -14.00
CA GLY A 42 -7.99 -8.18 -13.89
C GLY A 42 -8.42 -8.08 -12.43
N PHE A 43 -9.69 -7.82 -12.23
CA PHE A 43 -10.31 -7.89 -10.92
C PHE A 43 -11.02 -9.24 -10.78
N ASP A 44 -10.41 -10.16 -10.04
CA ASP A 44 -10.84 -11.53 -9.94
C ASP A 44 -11.54 -11.81 -8.62
N THR A 45 -12.67 -12.51 -8.69
CA THR A 45 -13.48 -12.85 -7.52
C THR A 45 -13.61 -14.36 -7.39
N VAL A 46 -13.20 -14.89 -6.24
CA VAL A 46 -13.44 -16.30 -5.90
C VAL A 46 -14.69 -16.43 -5.04
N TYR A 47 -15.66 -17.21 -5.49
CA TYR A 47 -16.88 -17.49 -4.74
C TYR A 47 -16.71 -18.69 -3.83
N VAL A 48 -16.97 -18.49 -2.53
CA VAL A 48 -16.97 -19.53 -1.49
C VAL A 48 -18.36 -19.65 -0.87
N PHE A 49 -19.00 -20.78 -1.08
CA PHE A 49 -20.40 -21.03 -0.67
C PHE A 49 -20.67 -20.85 0.84
N TRP A 50 -19.65 -20.91 1.68
CA TRP A 50 -19.77 -20.88 3.14
C TRP A 50 -19.53 -19.47 3.70
N PRO A 51 -20.02 -19.16 4.94
CA PRO A 51 -19.74 -17.89 5.59
C PRO A 51 -18.23 -17.74 5.91
N ALA A 52 -17.75 -16.50 5.87
CA ALA A 52 -16.36 -16.16 6.12
C ALA A 52 -15.84 -16.65 7.49
N SER A 53 -16.72 -16.73 8.50
CA SER A 53 -16.37 -17.23 9.84
C SER A 53 -15.94 -18.71 9.88
N LYS A 54 -16.11 -19.45 8.79
CA LYS A 54 -15.67 -20.84 8.65
C LYS A 54 -14.24 -20.99 8.16
N PHE A 55 -13.54 -19.88 7.90
CA PHE A 55 -12.20 -19.90 7.34
C PHE A 55 -11.25 -18.97 8.10
N ASN A 56 -9.99 -19.36 8.15
CA ASN A 56 -8.87 -18.47 8.48
C ASN A 56 -8.27 -17.97 7.19
N LEU A 57 -8.22 -16.66 7.06
CA LEU A 57 -7.53 -15.97 5.95
C LEU A 57 -6.14 -15.57 6.40
N ASN A 58 -5.13 -15.85 5.56
CA ASN A 58 -3.77 -15.38 5.76
C ASN A 58 -3.16 -15.03 4.40
N THR A 59 -2.75 -13.77 4.20
CA THR A 59 -2.06 -13.33 2.99
C THR A 59 -0.58 -13.19 3.28
N LEU A 60 0.26 -13.83 2.48
CA LEU A 60 1.70 -13.80 2.59
C LEU A 60 2.32 -13.67 1.19
N GLN A 61 3.08 -12.61 0.97
CA GLN A 61 3.79 -12.35 -0.31
C GLN A 61 2.87 -12.45 -1.54
N GLY A 62 1.71 -11.77 -1.50
CA GLY A 62 0.76 -11.74 -2.62
C GLY A 62 -0.01 -13.04 -2.85
N THR A 63 0.10 -14.02 -1.95
CA THR A 63 -0.67 -15.26 -2.00
C THR A 63 -1.59 -15.35 -0.78
N THR A 64 -2.88 -15.52 -1.00
CA THR A 64 -3.86 -15.68 0.07
C THR A 64 -4.18 -17.15 0.30
N TYR A 65 -4.04 -17.57 1.53
CA TYR A 65 -4.37 -18.90 2.02
C TYR A 65 -5.71 -18.84 2.74
N LEU A 66 -6.64 -19.68 2.32
CA LEU A 66 -7.95 -19.84 2.92
C LEU A 66 -8.03 -21.23 3.50
N ASP A 67 -7.88 -21.36 4.83
CA ASP A 67 -7.91 -22.62 5.54
C ASP A 67 -9.22 -22.77 6.30
N ALA A 68 -9.94 -23.89 6.14
CA ALA A 68 -11.14 -24.15 6.90
C ALA A 68 -10.83 -24.26 8.41
N VAL A 69 -11.66 -23.62 9.24
CA VAL A 69 -11.53 -23.69 10.71
C VAL A 69 -11.79 -25.13 11.17
N SER A 70 -10.99 -25.61 12.13
CA SER A 70 -11.13 -26.94 12.71
C SER A 70 -12.57 -27.18 13.21
N GLY A 71 -13.18 -28.28 12.78
CA GLY A 71 -14.59 -28.63 13.08
C GLY A 71 -15.61 -28.15 12.02
N ALA A 72 -15.18 -27.46 10.96
CA ALA A 72 -16.02 -27.28 9.78
C ALA A 72 -16.18 -28.63 9.06
N SER A 73 -17.34 -28.84 8.43
CA SER A 73 -17.67 -30.11 7.72
C SER A 73 -16.80 -30.37 6.48
N ARG A 74 -15.87 -29.47 6.18
CA ARG A 74 -14.91 -29.51 5.06
C ARG A 74 -13.50 -29.18 5.56
N SER A 75 -12.53 -29.88 5.00
CA SER A 75 -11.09 -29.64 5.19
C SER A 75 -10.46 -28.94 4.00
N ASP A 76 -11.27 -28.23 3.22
CA ASP A 76 -10.78 -27.60 1.98
C ASP A 76 -9.83 -26.46 2.30
N LYS A 77 -8.76 -26.39 1.55
CA LYS A 77 -7.77 -25.35 1.59
C LYS A 77 -7.69 -24.73 0.20
N LEU A 78 -7.93 -23.42 0.10
CA LEU A 78 -7.71 -22.70 -1.15
C LEU A 78 -6.40 -21.90 -1.05
N VAL A 79 -5.64 -21.91 -2.12
CA VAL A 79 -4.46 -21.06 -2.30
C VAL A 79 -4.77 -20.15 -3.47
N LEU A 80 -4.89 -18.85 -3.17
CA LEU A 80 -5.32 -17.83 -4.13
C LEU A 80 -4.12 -16.94 -4.47
N ARG A 81 -3.90 -16.76 -5.76
CA ARG A 81 -2.91 -15.86 -6.31
C ARG A 81 -3.57 -14.97 -7.35
N ASN A 82 -3.23 -13.68 -7.36
CA ASN A 82 -3.83 -12.70 -8.27
C ASN A 82 -5.37 -12.81 -8.21
N VAL A 83 -5.94 -12.67 -7.02
CA VAL A 83 -7.38 -12.68 -6.75
C VAL A 83 -7.66 -11.52 -5.80
N GLU A 84 -8.50 -10.58 -6.21
CA GLU A 84 -8.71 -9.31 -5.49
C GLU A 84 -9.88 -9.38 -4.53
N ALA A 85 -10.78 -10.37 -4.69
CA ALA A 85 -11.91 -10.53 -3.78
C ALA A 85 -12.28 -11.98 -3.53
N ILE A 86 -12.77 -12.24 -2.31
CA ILE A 86 -13.45 -13.48 -1.98
C ILE A 86 -14.90 -13.14 -1.62
N GLU A 87 -15.85 -13.68 -2.36
CA GLU A 87 -17.26 -13.59 -2.06
C GLU A 87 -17.69 -14.81 -1.25
N PHE A 88 -17.90 -14.61 0.04
CA PHE A 88 -18.50 -15.60 0.92
C PHE A 88 -20.03 -15.51 0.88
N SER A 89 -20.71 -16.52 1.43
CA SER A 89 -22.19 -16.51 1.50
C SER A 89 -22.78 -15.38 2.35
N ASP A 90 -21.99 -14.77 3.22
CA ASP A 90 -22.40 -13.72 4.17
C ASP A 90 -21.76 -12.35 3.93
N LYS A 91 -20.66 -12.27 3.17
CA LYS A 91 -19.96 -11.02 2.87
C LYS A 91 -18.93 -11.16 1.75
N VAL A 92 -18.51 -10.04 1.20
CA VAL A 92 -17.34 -9.96 0.33
C VAL A 92 -16.14 -9.48 1.15
N VAL A 93 -14.98 -10.09 0.93
CA VAL A 93 -13.69 -9.69 1.50
C VAL A 93 -12.79 -9.28 0.35
N SER A 94 -12.38 -8.02 0.32
CA SER A 94 -11.36 -7.55 -0.63
C SER A 94 -9.97 -7.95 -0.13
N LEU A 95 -9.14 -8.41 -1.05
CA LEU A 95 -7.74 -8.77 -0.81
C LEU A 95 -6.87 -7.65 -1.39
N GLU A 96 -6.01 -7.08 -0.56
CA GLU A 96 -5.08 -6.05 -1.01
C GLU A 96 -3.83 -6.73 -1.60
N ILE A 97 -3.91 -7.16 -2.86
CA ILE A 97 -2.81 -7.82 -3.59
C ILE A 97 -2.21 -6.82 -4.56
N PRO A 98 -0.90 -6.52 -4.47
CA PRO A 98 -0.23 -5.63 -5.40
C PRO A 98 -0.06 -6.25 -6.78
N ASP A 99 -0.54 -5.60 -7.82
CA ASP A 99 -0.35 -5.95 -9.21
C ASP A 99 0.74 -5.12 -9.89
N THR A 100 1.38 -5.71 -10.90
CA THR A 100 2.38 -4.99 -11.70
C THR A 100 2.08 -5.18 -13.18
N PHE A 101 1.81 -4.08 -13.86
CA PHE A 101 1.55 -4.01 -15.29
C PHE A 101 2.76 -3.40 -16.01
N ALA A 102 3.00 -3.82 -17.24
CA ALA A 102 3.98 -3.16 -18.12
C ALA A 102 3.24 -2.43 -19.24
N SER A 103 3.52 -1.15 -19.45
CA SER A 103 2.99 -0.40 -20.57
C SER A 103 3.50 -0.95 -21.90
N THR A 104 2.67 -0.84 -22.93
CA THR A 104 2.99 -1.25 -24.30
C THR A 104 3.02 -0.04 -25.25
N PRO A 105 3.47 -0.20 -26.51
CA PRO A 105 3.40 0.87 -27.51
C PRO A 105 1.97 1.29 -27.89
N SER A 106 0.96 0.53 -27.47
CA SER A 106 -0.45 0.82 -27.73
C SER A 106 -1.06 1.68 -26.65
N LYS A 107 -2.29 2.12 -26.86
CA LYS A 107 -3.10 2.67 -25.78
C LYS A 107 -3.57 1.53 -24.88
N ASP A 108 -3.14 1.54 -23.62
CA ASP A 108 -3.52 0.56 -22.63
C ASP A 108 -4.56 1.13 -21.65
N ASN A 109 -5.37 0.23 -21.07
CA ASN A 109 -6.24 0.54 -19.94
C ASN A 109 -5.94 -0.47 -18.85
N PHE A 110 -5.39 0.01 -17.74
CA PHE A 110 -5.08 -0.81 -16.58
C PHE A 110 -6.04 -0.48 -15.44
N ASP A 111 -6.53 -1.51 -14.77
CA ASP A 111 -7.28 -1.41 -13.54
C ASP A 111 -6.61 -2.31 -12.51
N GLY A 112 -6.00 -1.72 -11.48
CA GLY A 112 -5.26 -2.45 -10.44
C GLY A 112 -6.18 -3.09 -9.42
N GLY A 113 -7.40 -2.53 -9.22
CA GLY A 113 -8.29 -3.01 -8.18
C GLY A 113 -7.82 -2.66 -6.77
N PRO A 114 -8.04 -3.56 -5.77
CA PRO A 114 -7.57 -3.36 -4.41
C PRO A 114 -6.10 -3.75 -4.27
N GLY A 115 -5.26 -2.83 -3.85
CA GLY A 115 -3.86 -3.10 -3.65
C GLY A 115 -3.02 -1.84 -3.54
N VAL A 116 -1.75 -1.99 -3.79
CA VAL A 116 -0.83 -0.91 -4.17
C VAL A 116 -0.22 -1.33 -5.49
N ASP A 117 -0.88 -0.93 -6.57
CA ASP A 117 -0.66 -1.44 -7.90
C ASP A 117 0.30 -0.56 -8.69
N THR A 118 1.10 -1.17 -9.54
CA THR A 118 2.20 -0.48 -10.24
C THR A 118 2.09 -0.65 -11.76
N VAL A 119 2.18 0.45 -12.48
CA VAL A 119 2.45 0.42 -13.93
C VAL A 119 3.90 0.80 -14.19
N VAL A 120 4.59 -0.03 -14.98
CA VAL A 120 6.01 0.14 -15.33
C VAL A 120 6.14 0.69 -16.75
N TYR A 121 6.90 1.75 -16.88
CA TYR A 121 7.28 2.43 -18.13
C TYR A 121 8.76 2.25 -18.42
N SER A 122 9.13 2.07 -19.68
CA SER A 122 10.51 1.77 -20.07
C SER A 122 11.42 3.00 -20.17
N GLY A 123 10.86 4.20 -20.34
CA GLY A 123 11.57 5.47 -20.47
C GLY A 123 11.80 6.17 -19.13
N ASN A 124 12.51 7.31 -19.18
CA ASN A 124 12.69 8.19 -18.03
C ASN A 124 11.43 9.03 -17.80
N PHE A 125 11.19 9.44 -16.55
CA PHE A 125 10.00 10.22 -16.19
C PHE A 125 9.77 11.46 -17.08
N ASN A 126 10.84 12.17 -17.44
CA ASN A 126 10.74 13.38 -18.27
C ASN A 126 10.27 13.13 -19.71
N GLU A 127 10.17 11.87 -20.14
CA GLU A 127 9.62 11.45 -21.43
C GLU A 127 8.11 11.24 -21.40
N TYR A 128 7.45 11.43 -20.23
CA TYR A 128 6.02 11.21 -20.04
C TYR A 128 5.33 12.44 -19.47
N ILE A 129 4.05 12.53 -19.79
CA ILE A 129 3.11 13.48 -19.18
C ILE A 129 2.15 12.67 -18.32
N VAL A 130 2.14 12.93 -17.01
CA VAL A 130 1.29 12.26 -16.02
C VAL A 130 0.21 13.24 -15.58
N LYS A 131 -1.07 12.86 -15.72
CA LYS A 131 -2.22 13.71 -15.39
C LYS A 131 -3.25 12.94 -14.56
N PRO A 132 -3.20 12.99 -13.24
CA PRO A 132 -4.31 12.54 -12.40
C PRO A 132 -5.49 13.51 -12.55
N ASP A 133 -6.71 12.99 -12.64
CA ASP A 133 -7.93 13.83 -12.78
C ASP A 133 -8.98 13.56 -11.67
N GLY A 134 -8.65 12.75 -10.67
CA GLY A 134 -9.53 12.37 -9.57
C GLY A 134 -10.41 11.15 -9.86
N THR A 135 -10.43 10.65 -11.11
CA THR A 135 -11.09 9.40 -11.49
C THR A 135 -10.07 8.33 -11.90
N GLY A 136 -8.87 8.74 -12.28
CA GLY A 136 -7.77 7.90 -12.69
C GLY A 136 -6.53 8.73 -13.03
N ILE A 137 -5.57 8.11 -13.71
CA ILE A 137 -4.34 8.76 -14.15
C ILE A 137 -4.19 8.54 -15.66
N GLU A 138 -4.12 9.62 -16.43
CA GLU A 138 -3.66 9.54 -17.82
C GLU A 138 -2.15 9.65 -17.86
N VAL A 139 -1.48 8.70 -18.52
CA VAL A 139 -0.04 8.75 -18.78
C VAL A 139 0.20 8.68 -20.28
N SER A 140 0.87 9.68 -20.84
CA SER A 140 1.19 9.70 -22.27
C SER A 140 2.67 9.93 -22.50
N SER A 141 3.28 9.13 -23.39
CA SER A 141 4.67 9.33 -23.76
C SER A 141 4.82 10.49 -24.76
N ALA A 142 5.77 11.38 -24.50
CA ALA A 142 5.98 12.57 -25.32
C ALA A 142 6.38 12.26 -26.78
N ASN A 143 6.99 11.10 -27.01
CA ASN A 143 7.40 10.62 -28.33
C ASN A 143 6.50 9.52 -28.90
N PHE A 144 5.37 9.25 -28.24
CA PHE A 144 4.41 8.20 -28.62
C PHE A 144 4.97 6.77 -28.63
N SER A 145 6.10 6.51 -27.98
CA SER A 145 6.73 5.18 -27.95
C SER A 145 5.96 4.17 -27.13
N GLU A 146 5.18 4.62 -26.14
CA GLU A 146 4.34 3.80 -25.26
C GLU A 146 2.89 4.32 -25.19
N GLY A 147 2.43 4.97 -26.25
CA GLY A 147 1.02 5.34 -26.40
C GLY A 147 0.53 6.39 -25.41
N SER A 148 -0.75 6.27 -25.06
CA SER A 148 -1.41 7.06 -24.02
C SER A 148 -2.34 6.13 -23.23
N ASP A 149 -2.02 5.91 -21.98
CA ASP A 149 -2.64 4.91 -21.12
C ASP A 149 -3.63 5.56 -20.16
N TRP A 150 -4.67 4.81 -19.80
CA TRP A 150 -5.62 5.17 -18.76
C TRP A 150 -5.53 4.20 -17.62
N LEU A 151 -5.28 4.71 -16.42
CA LEU A 151 -5.01 3.94 -15.22
C LEU A 151 -6.11 4.19 -14.19
N LEU A 152 -6.75 3.13 -13.75
CA LEU A 152 -7.70 3.11 -12.65
C LEU A 152 -7.11 2.31 -11.48
N SER A 153 -7.33 2.75 -10.26
CA SER A 153 -6.85 2.05 -9.05
C SER A 153 -5.36 1.67 -9.16
N ILE A 154 -4.53 2.60 -9.66
CA ILE A 154 -3.08 2.44 -9.76
C ILE A 154 -2.43 3.49 -8.86
N GLU A 155 -1.69 3.02 -7.86
CA GLU A 155 -1.04 3.86 -6.85
C GLU A 155 0.41 4.16 -7.17
N ARG A 156 1.04 3.40 -8.05
CA ARG A 156 2.46 3.53 -8.37
C ARG A 156 2.72 3.59 -9.86
N LEU A 157 3.54 4.53 -10.25
CA LEU A 157 4.16 4.55 -11.57
C LEU A 157 5.66 4.34 -11.40
N GLN A 158 6.24 3.43 -12.18
CA GLN A 158 7.67 3.16 -12.16
C GLN A 158 8.27 3.49 -13.51
N PHE A 159 9.07 4.54 -13.56
CA PHE A 159 9.88 4.93 -14.71
C PHE A 159 11.32 4.41 -14.54
N LYS A 160 12.12 4.49 -15.58
CA LYS A 160 13.50 4.02 -15.57
C LYS A 160 14.37 4.71 -14.52
N ASP A 161 14.15 6.00 -14.28
CA ASP A 161 14.95 6.84 -13.37
C ASP A 161 14.34 7.05 -12.00
N LYS A 162 13.00 6.93 -11.87
CA LYS A 162 12.28 7.10 -10.59
C LYS A 162 10.86 6.57 -10.67
N GLY A 163 10.23 6.42 -9.50
CA GLY A 163 8.80 6.17 -9.37
C GLY A 163 8.03 7.39 -8.89
N LEU A 164 6.71 7.34 -9.04
CA LEU A 164 5.74 8.22 -8.40
C LEU A 164 4.75 7.38 -7.59
N ALA A 165 4.46 7.79 -6.37
CA ALA A 165 3.49 7.15 -5.48
C ALA A 165 2.31 8.08 -5.21
N PHE A 166 1.08 7.56 -5.32
CA PHE A 166 -0.18 8.27 -5.12
C PHE A 166 -0.97 7.74 -3.92
N ASP A 167 -0.52 6.64 -3.28
CA ASP A 167 -1.11 6.02 -2.09
C ASP A 167 -0.82 6.82 -0.80
N LEU A 168 -1.23 8.10 -0.79
CA LEU A 168 -0.97 9.00 0.32
C LEU A 168 -1.78 8.68 1.60
N ASP A 169 -2.74 7.80 1.51
CA ASP A 169 -3.49 7.19 2.62
C ASP A 169 -2.86 5.87 3.12
N LYS A 170 -1.87 5.33 2.41
CA LYS A 170 -1.13 4.10 2.74
C LYS A 170 0.36 4.39 3.00
N ASN A 171 1.25 3.50 2.55
CA ASN A 171 2.69 3.55 2.85
C ASN A 171 3.38 4.82 2.35
N ALA A 172 2.99 5.36 1.20
CA ALA A 172 3.57 6.62 0.73
C ALA A 172 3.24 7.79 1.65
N GLY A 173 2.00 7.85 2.16
CA GLY A 173 1.63 8.85 3.16
C GLY A 173 2.35 8.67 4.49
N VAL A 174 2.52 7.43 4.96
CA VAL A 174 3.32 7.12 6.15
C VAL A 174 4.77 7.59 5.98
N ALA A 175 5.39 7.29 4.84
CA ALA A 175 6.74 7.74 4.50
C ALA A 175 6.83 9.27 4.49
N ALA A 176 5.93 9.95 3.79
CA ALA A 176 5.91 11.40 3.69
C ALA A 176 5.73 12.09 5.05
N LYS A 177 4.76 11.63 5.87
CA LYS A 177 4.49 12.19 7.20
C LYS A 177 5.66 11.98 8.15
N THR A 178 6.29 10.80 8.12
CA THR A 178 7.47 10.51 8.94
C THR A 178 8.65 11.40 8.55
N LEU A 179 8.95 11.49 7.26
CA LEU A 179 10.01 12.36 6.74
C LEU A 179 9.74 13.82 7.05
N GLY A 180 8.52 14.30 6.78
CA GLY A 180 8.12 15.67 7.01
C GLY A 180 8.23 16.09 8.47
N LEU A 181 7.79 15.25 9.41
CA LEU A 181 7.91 15.52 10.84
C LEU A 181 9.36 15.52 11.32
N VAL A 182 10.13 14.49 10.93
CA VAL A 182 11.47 14.27 11.52
C VAL A 182 12.57 15.06 10.82
N PHE A 183 12.49 15.22 9.49
CA PHE A 183 13.55 15.86 8.68
C PHE A 183 13.09 17.17 8.02
N GLY A 184 11.81 17.52 8.14
CA GLY A 184 11.22 18.71 7.53
C GLY A 184 10.63 18.45 6.14
N SER A 185 9.79 19.40 5.67
CA SER A 185 9.03 19.27 4.41
C SER A 185 9.90 19.01 3.17
N ASP A 186 11.11 19.55 3.13
CA ASP A 186 12.01 19.42 1.97
C ASP A 186 12.51 17.99 1.78
N SER A 187 12.48 17.18 2.84
CA SER A 187 12.92 15.78 2.79
C SER A 187 12.09 14.90 1.87
N VAL A 188 10.81 15.22 1.66
CA VAL A 188 9.91 14.46 0.76
C VAL A 188 10.16 14.76 -0.72
N ALA A 189 10.89 15.82 -1.03
CA ALA A 189 11.36 16.12 -2.38
C ALA A 189 12.62 15.33 -2.76
N LEU A 190 13.17 14.53 -1.83
CA LEU A 190 14.36 13.71 -2.03
C LEU A 190 13.94 12.24 -2.31
N PRO A 191 13.89 11.80 -3.59
CA PRO A 191 13.31 10.49 -3.96
C PRO A 191 13.99 9.31 -3.28
N ASN A 192 15.28 9.40 -2.98
CA ASN A 192 16.02 8.34 -2.29
C ASN A 192 15.55 8.15 -0.84
N TYR A 193 15.20 9.24 -0.13
CA TYR A 193 14.71 9.14 1.25
C TYR A 193 13.33 8.51 1.29
N VAL A 194 12.46 8.91 0.36
CA VAL A 194 11.14 8.30 0.20
C VAL A 194 11.29 6.82 -0.15
N GLY A 195 12.16 6.49 -1.10
CA GLY A 195 12.42 5.10 -1.51
C GLY A 195 12.94 4.22 -0.36
N ILE A 196 13.82 4.75 0.51
CA ILE A 196 14.27 4.03 1.72
C ILE A 196 13.09 3.75 2.65
N CYS A 197 12.22 4.73 2.90
CA CYS A 197 11.05 4.53 3.75
C CYS A 197 10.09 3.49 3.17
N LEU A 198 9.83 3.53 1.86
CA LEU A 198 8.99 2.55 1.19
C LEU A 198 9.60 1.14 1.22
N ASP A 199 10.91 1.01 0.99
CA ASP A 199 11.61 -0.27 1.09
C ASP A 199 11.52 -0.88 2.49
N LEU A 200 11.70 -0.07 3.53
CA LEU A 200 11.55 -0.50 4.92
C LEU A 200 10.12 -1.00 5.21
N LEU A 201 9.09 -0.26 4.76
CA LEU A 201 7.70 -0.61 5.00
C LEU A 201 7.25 -1.85 4.20
N GLU A 202 7.62 -1.93 2.92
CA GLU A 202 7.04 -2.89 1.98
C GLU A 202 7.85 -4.17 1.82
N ARG A 203 9.18 -4.08 1.92
CA ARG A 203 10.08 -5.22 1.72
C ARG A 203 10.69 -5.75 3.00
N GLN A 204 10.88 -4.88 4.01
CA GLN A 204 11.50 -5.24 5.27
C GLN A 204 10.51 -5.37 6.44
N ASN A 205 9.20 -5.33 6.15
CA ASN A 205 8.10 -5.50 7.10
C ASN A 205 8.14 -4.51 8.29
N TYR A 206 8.65 -3.31 8.07
CA TYR A 206 8.55 -2.26 9.09
C TYR A 206 7.09 -1.81 9.23
N THR A 207 6.69 -1.59 10.48
CA THR A 207 5.45 -0.89 10.80
C THR A 207 5.69 0.61 10.77
N GLN A 208 4.62 1.41 10.76
CA GLN A 208 4.73 2.87 10.92
C GLN A 208 5.53 3.25 12.18
N THR A 209 5.33 2.51 13.27
CA THR A 209 6.05 2.74 14.54
C THR A 209 7.53 2.43 14.44
N SER A 210 7.90 1.31 13.81
CA SER A 210 9.32 0.96 13.64
C SER A 210 10.04 1.86 12.64
N LEU A 211 9.35 2.34 11.61
CA LEU A 211 9.87 3.37 10.71
C LEU A 211 10.13 4.68 11.47
N MET A 212 9.17 5.13 12.28
CA MET A 212 9.32 6.33 13.11
C MET A 212 10.49 6.20 14.07
N GLN A 213 10.65 5.05 14.72
CA GLN A 213 11.80 4.77 15.59
C GLN A 213 13.13 4.89 14.83
N ALA A 214 13.22 4.29 13.64
CA ALA A 214 14.41 4.38 12.80
C ALA A 214 14.72 5.85 12.45
N ALA A 215 13.72 6.61 12.04
CA ALA A 215 13.84 8.03 11.70
C ALA A 215 14.32 8.87 12.91
N LEU A 216 13.71 8.68 14.08
CA LEU A 216 14.14 9.37 15.32
C LEU A 216 15.58 9.00 15.72
N ASN A 217 15.96 7.72 15.59
CA ASN A 217 17.33 7.29 15.87
C ASN A 217 18.35 7.96 14.94
N VAL A 218 18.02 8.10 13.66
CA VAL A 218 18.87 8.82 12.69
C VAL A 218 18.98 10.30 13.05
N ARG A 219 17.87 10.92 13.44
CA ARG A 219 17.80 12.36 13.72
C ARG A 219 18.39 12.79 15.05
N LEU A 220 18.12 12.02 16.10
CA LEU A 220 18.44 12.37 17.50
C LEU A 220 19.54 11.52 18.11
N GLY A 221 19.93 10.42 17.46
CA GLY A 221 20.93 9.52 18.02
C GLY A 221 20.53 8.96 19.38
N ALA A 222 21.40 9.12 20.39
CA ALA A 222 21.14 8.64 21.74
C ALA A 222 19.91 9.33 22.43
N ASP A 223 19.61 10.56 22.05
CA ASP A 223 18.49 11.33 22.60
C ASP A 223 17.12 10.80 22.13
N ALA A 224 17.07 9.96 21.10
CA ALA A 224 15.83 9.32 20.62
C ALA A 224 15.15 8.41 21.66
N LYS A 225 15.86 8.02 22.71
CA LYS A 225 15.34 7.19 23.82
C LYS A 225 14.94 8.01 25.05
N ASP A 226 15.23 9.30 25.07
CA ASP A 226 14.87 10.21 26.17
C ASP A 226 13.50 10.83 25.91
N PRO A 227 12.45 10.50 26.68
CA PRO A 227 11.12 11.07 26.49
C PRO A 227 11.10 12.61 26.48
N GLY A 228 11.89 13.23 27.36
CA GLY A 228 11.93 14.69 27.47
C GLY A 228 12.56 15.37 26.25
N LYS A 229 13.59 14.74 25.67
CA LYS A 229 14.25 15.23 24.46
C LYS A 229 13.36 15.05 23.22
N VAL A 230 12.68 13.91 23.13
CA VAL A 230 11.77 13.66 22.02
C VAL A 230 10.56 14.59 22.08
N VAL A 231 9.97 14.82 23.26
CA VAL A 231 8.87 15.79 23.41
C VAL A 231 9.32 17.19 22.99
N ASP A 232 10.48 17.67 23.46
CA ASP A 232 11.03 18.97 23.04
C ASP A 232 11.19 19.02 21.50
N PHE A 233 11.75 17.97 20.90
CA PHE A 233 11.94 17.88 19.46
C PHE A 233 10.61 17.96 18.71
N LEU A 234 9.61 17.15 19.08
CA LEU A 234 8.31 17.11 18.41
C LEU A 234 7.60 18.48 18.49
N PHE A 235 7.63 19.15 19.65
CA PHE A 235 7.07 20.49 19.79
C PHE A 235 7.75 21.49 18.85
N VAL A 236 9.08 21.49 18.78
CA VAL A 236 9.82 22.38 17.88
C VAL A 236 9.49 22.08 16.40
N GLN A 237 9.33 20.80 16.04
CA GLN A 237 8.95 20.47 14.66
C GLN A 237 7.55 20.98 14.30
N LEU A 238 6.58 20.85 15.21
CA LEU A 238 5.19 21.20 14.97
C LEU A 238 4.88 22.70 15.16
N THR A 239 5.44 23.31 16.19
CA THR A 239 5.06 24.68 16.62
C THR A 239 6.15 25.72 16.40
N LYS A 240 7.38 25.27 16.12
CA LYS A 240 8.61 26.09 16.09
C LYS A 240 9.05 26.64 17.45
N GLU A 241 8.41 26.18 18.53
CA GLU A 241 8.67 26.61 19.89
C GLU A 241 8.88 25.40 20.80
N LEU A 242 9.60 25.61 21.92
CA LEU A 242 9.70 24.59 22.95
C LEU A 242 8.38 24.49 23.73
N PRO A 243 8.03 23.31 24.26
CA PRO A 243 6.86 23.15 25.09
C PRO A 243 6.99 23.97 26.40
N SER A 244 5.86 24.43 26.95
CA SER A 244 5.85 24.92 28.33
C SER A 244 6.26 23.77 29.28
N PRO A 245 6.77 24.09 30.50
CA PRO A 245 7.09 23.03 31.48
C PRO A 245 5.90 22.11 31.80
N ALA A 246 4.67 22.66 31.79
CA ALA A 246 3.45 21.93 32.07
C ALA A 246 3.09 20.98 30.91
N ASP A 247 3.17 21.45 29.64
CA ASP A 247 2.93 20.64 28.46
C ASP A 247 3.97 19.53 28.35
N LYS A 248 5.27 19.88 28.56
CA LYS A 248 6.33 18.89 28.57
C LYS A 248 6.07 17.76 29.56
N ALA A 249 5.73 18.14 30.81
CA ALA A 249 5.43 17.16 31.85
C ALA A 249 4.23 16.28 31.46
N THR A 250 3.20 16.86 30.88
CA THR A 250 2.02 16.10 30.40
C THR A 250 2.41 15.01 29.40
N PHE A 251 3.13 15.35 28.32
CA PHE A 251 3.49 14.39 27.29
C PHE A 251 4.56 13.39 27.74
N VAL A 252 5.52 13.81 28.57
CA VAL A 252 6.49 12.89 29.19
C VAL A 252 5.78 11.85 30.08
N ASN A 253 4.79 12.28 30.87
CA ASN A 253 4.02 11.37 31.70
C ASN A 253 3.21 10.35 30.89
N LEU A 254 2.71 10.68 29.71
CA LEU A 254 2.07 9.71 28.81
C LEU A 254 3.02 8.57 28.41
N ILE A 255 4.30 8.90 28.21
CA ILE A 255 5.34 7.90 27.90
C ILE A 255 5.72 7.10 29.15
N VAL A 256 5.98 7.77 30.25
CA VAL A 256 6.39 7.12 31.52
C VAL A 256 5.30 6.18 32.05
N ASN A 257 4.03 6.55 31.92
CA ASN A 257 2.89 5.73 32.29
C ASN A 257 2.50 4.69 31.24
N GLN A 258 3.31 4.53 30.18
CA GLN A 258 3.11 3.55 29.10
C GLN A 258 1.79 3.69 28.33
N THR A 259 1.16 4.89 28.36
CA THR A 259 0.02 5.22 27.50
C THR A 259 0.47 5.29 26.02
N TYR A 260 1.67 5.82 25.79
CA TYR A 260 2.37 5.85 24.51
C TYR A 260 3.80 5.34 24.71
N SER A 261 4.37 4.73 23.68
CA SER A 261 5.83 4.68 23.52
C SER A 261 6.31 6.01 22.90
N VAL A 262 7.61 6.25 22.94
CA VAL A 262 8.23 7.41 22.28
C VAL A 262 7.82 7.47 20.81
N GLU A 263 7.91 6.34 20.13
CA GLU A 263 7.62 6.21 18.71
C GLU A 263 6.14 6.38 18.39
N SER A 264 5.26 5.80 19.20
CA SER A 264 3.81 5.92 18.99
C SER A 264 3.30 7.33 19.26
N LEU A 265 3.91 8.06 20.20
CA LEU A 265 3.63 9.49 20.39
C LEU A 265 4.08 10.30 19.18
N ALA A 266 5.25 10.00 18.61
CA ALA A 266 5.75 10.66 17.41
C ALA A 266 4.88 10.34 16.18
N VAL A 267 4.39 9.08 16.07
CA VAL A 267 3.41 8.72 15.04
C VAL A 267 2.13 9.56 15.18
N ALA A 268 1.58 9.65 16.38
CA ALA A 268 0.40 10.50 16.63
C ALA A 268 0.67 11.98 16.29
N ALA A 269 1.86 12.49 16.59
CA ALA A 269 2.28 13.83 16.21
C ALA A 269 2.38 14.02 14.68
N ALA A 270 2.81 12.99 13.95
CA ALA A 270 2.90 13.03 12.49
C ALA A 270 1.53 13.12 11.79
N GLU A 271 0.46 12.66 12.43
CA GLU A 271 -0.91 12.74 11.91
C GLU A 271 -1.57 14.12 12.14
N LEU A 272 -0.96 15.00 12.93
CA LEU A 272 -1.53 16.32 13.18
C LEU A 272 -1.42 17.21 11.93
N SER A 273 -2.41 18.07 11.72
CA SER A 273 -2.39 19.09 10.67
C SER A 273 -1.24 20.09 10.79
N LEU A 274 -0.62 20.16 11.94
CA LEU A 274 0.59 20.95 12.22
C LEU A 274 1.88 20.32 11.65
N ASN A 275 1.85 19.06 11.23
CA ASN A 275 2.99 18.45 10.58
C ASN A 275 3.36 19.27 9.33
N PRO A 276 4.64 19.67 9.16
CA PRO A 276 5.08 20.50 8.02
C PRO A 276 4.67 20.00 6.65
N ILE A 277 4.49 18.68 6.49
CA ILE A 277 4.09 18.08 5.22
C ILE A 277 2.58 18.10 4.96
N SER A 278 1.73 18.35 5.96
CA SER A 278 0.26 18.22 5.83
C SER A 278 -0.32 19.06 4.69
N THR A 279 0.23 20.25 4.45
CA THR A 279 -0.19 21.11 3.33
C THR A 279 0.34 20.60 1.98
N ALA A 280 1.58 20.07 1.97
CA ALA A 280 2.19 19.56 0.75
C ALA A 280 1.57 18.26 0.26
N LEU A 281 0.99 17.43 1.15
CA LEU A 281 0.27 16.20 0.77
C LEU A 281 -0.86 16.48 -0.25
N VAL A 282 -1.53 17.64 -0.14
CA VAL A 282 -2.57 18.03 -1.10
C VAL A 282 -1.99 18.18 -2.52
N GLY A 283 -0.81 18.77 -2.67
CA GLY A 283 -0.12 18.88 -3.96
C GLY A 283 0.39 17.54 -4.47
N LEU A 284 0.85 16.67 -3.57
CA LEU A 284 1.34 15.35 -3.93
C LEU A 284 0.23 14.41 -4.45
N ALA A 285 -1.02 14.64 -4.10
CA ALA A 285 -2.14 13.90 -4.69
C ALA A 285 -2.25 14.09 -6.21
N THR A 286 -1.78 15.22 -6.72
CA THR A 286 -1.77 15.52 -8.16
C THR A 286 -0.41 15.31 -8.82
N SER A 287 0.69 15.50 -8.11
CA SER A 287 2.04 15.36 -8.69
C SER A 287 2.67 13.98 -8.47
N GLY A 288 2.12 13.19 -7.55
CA GLY A 288 2.74 11.99 -7.02
C GLY A 288 3.93 12.31 -6.08
N LEU A 289 4.19 11.42 -5.15
CA LEU A 289 5.37 11.46 -4.28
C LEU A 289 6.54 10.76 -5.00
N PRO A 290 7.62 11.46 -5.36
CA PRO A 290 8.71 10.85 -6.10
C PRO A 290 9.51 9.91 -5.20
N TYR A 291 9.92 8.74 -5.73
CA TYR A 291 10.77 7.79 -5.02
C TYR A 291 11.78 7.10 -5.94
N VAL A 292 12.87 6.62 -5.35
CA VAL A 292 13.86 5.72 -5.95
C VAL A 292 14.15 4.63 -4.93
N LEU A 293 13.76 3.40 -5.25
CA LEU A 293 14.01 2.26 -4.36
C LEU A 293 15.51 1.96 -4.28
N PRO A 294 16.02 1.56 -3.10
CA PRO A 294 17.39 1.08 -2.97
C PRO A 294 17.64 -0.13 -3.87
N SER A 295 18.83 -0.18 -4.47
CA SER A 295 19.29 -1.29 -5.32
C SER A 295 19.65 -2.53 -4.53
#